data_e7e52d102f3eed9dfe4a270f817138c6
#
_entry.id   e7e52d102f3eed9dfe4a270f817138c6
#
_cell.length_a   1.000
_cell.length_b   1.000
_cell.length_c   1.000
_cell.angle_alpha   90.00
_cell.angle_beta   90.00
_cell.angle_gamma   90.00
#
_symmetry.space_group_name_H-M   'P 1'
#
loop_
_entity.id
_entity.type
_entity.pdbx_description
1 polymer ?
#
loop_
_entity_poly.entity_id
_entity_poly.type
_entity_poly.pdbx_seq_one_letter_code
_entity_poly.pdbx_strand_id
1 'polypeptide(L)'
;AVKIAVDLVDQRMIDTQQAVQIVEATHIDQLLHPQFKDEAAYAADVIGVGLPASPGAAVGQVVFDTETAEELHSQGKKCILVRVETSPEDVGGMNAAEGILTARGGMTSHAAVVARGWGKTCVSGCSELVVDEENRWLSLGGVKLHEGDWVSLNGTTGEVIRGSAELAPPAISGDLGKFMGWVDGFRRLKVLANADTPEDAGTFFYPVKSCSPCTACVVYM
;
A
#
# COMPACT_ATOMS: atom_id res chain seq x y z
N ALA A 1 11.12 -10.32 -9.05
CA ALA A 1 10.51 -11.53 -9.59
C ALA A 1 10.03 -11.31 -11.03
N VAL A 2 9.10 -10.38 -11.31
CA VAL A 2 8.50 -10.14 -12.64
C VAL A 2 9.57 -9.83 -13.70
N LYS A 3 10.47 -8.86 -13.45
CA LYS A 3 11.55 -8.51 -14.37
C LYS A 3 12.41 -9.74 -14.72
N ILE A 4 12.81 -10.52 -13.72
CA ILE A 4 13.62 -11.74 -13.94
C ILE A 4 12.87 -12.73 -14.84
N ALA A 5 11.57 -12.94 -14.60
CA ALA A 5 10.75 -13.83 -15.43
C ALA A 5 10.67 -13.35 -16.88
N VAL A 6 10.52 -12.03 -17.09
CA VAL A 6 10.51 -11.42 -18.44
C VAL A 6 11.86 -11.58 -19.11
N ASP A 7 12.97 -11.27 -18.42
CA ASP A 7 14.33 -11.41 -18.94
C ASP A 7 14.64 -12.87 -19.35
N LEU A 8 14.21 -13.85 -18.55
CA LEU A 8 14.39 -15.28 -18.86
C LEU A 8 13.62 -15.71 -20.12
N VAL A 9 12.42 -15.21 -20.33
CA VAL A 9 11.65 -15.47 -21.57
C VAL A 9 12.33 -14.79 -22.77
N ASP A 10 12.79 -13.55 -22.63
CA ASP A 10 13.46 -12.81 -23.70
C ASP A 10 14.77 -13.48 -24.11
N GLN A 11 15.49 -14.09 -23.15
CA GLN A 11 16.68 -14.91 -23.38
C GLN A 11 16.37 -16.33 -23.86
N ARG A 12 15.08 -16.69 -24.01
CA ARG A 12 14.60 -18.02 -24.41
C ARG A 12 15.04 -19.16 -23.48
N MET A 13 15.26 -18.87 -22.21
CA MET A 13 15.61 -19.88 -21.20
C MET A 13 14.38 -20.60 -20.68
N ILE A 14 13.24 -19.94 -20.64
CA ILE A 14 11.92 -20.48 -20.25
C ILE A 14 10.85 -20.00 -21.24
N ASP A 15 9.73 -20.70 -21.28
CA ASP A 15 8.55 -20.24 -22.01
C ASP A 15 7.66 -19.32 -21.16
N THR A 16 6.69 -18.68 -21.81
CA THR A 16 5.76 -17.73 -21.14
C THR A 16 4.88 -18.42 -20.09
N GLN A 17 4.56 -19.70 -20.28
CA GLN A 17 3.77 -20.48 -19.32
C GLN A 17 4.58 -20.74 -18.05
N GLN A 18 5.82 -21.14 -18.20
CA GLN A 18 6.76 -21.33 -17.07
C GLN A 18 6.98 -19.99 -16.32
N ALA A 19 7.16 -18.89 -17.06
CA ALA A 19 7.29 -17.57 -16.47
C ALA A 19 6.11 -17.18 -15.58
N VAL A 20 4.87 -17.47 -16.03
CA VAL A 20 3.66 -17.20 -15.24
C VAL A 20 3.58 -18.09 -14.00
N GLN A 21 4.08 -19.33 -14.07
CA GLN A 21 4.04 -20.26 -12.93
C GLN A 21 5.06 -19.95 -11.83
N ILE A 22 6.21 -19.34 -12.15
CA ILE A 22 7.26 -19.04 -11.17
C ILE A 22 7.05 -17.72 -10.42
N VAL A 23 6.17 -16.85 -10.90
CA VAL A 23 5.87 -15.57 -10.24
C VAL A 23 4.66 -15.76 -9.33
N GLU A 24 4.85 -15.55 -8.05
CA GLU A 24 3.77 -15.61 -7.07
C GLU A 24 2.90 -14.35 -7.13
N ALA A 25 1.60 -14.50 -6.84
CA ALA A 25 0.64 -13.40 -6.83
C ALA A 25 1.04 -12.26 -5.87
N THR A 26 1.65 -12.60 -4.74
CA THR A 26 2.17 -11.64 -3.75
C THR A 26 3.20 -10.67 -4.33
N HIS A 27 4.02 -11.11 -5.28
CA HIS A 27 4.99 -10.23 -5.95
C HIS A 27 4.32 -9.23 -6.89
N ILE A 28 3.16 -9.58 -7.45
CA ILE A 28 2.38 -8.68 -8.29
C ILE A 28 1.64 -7.67 -7.42
N ASP A 29 1.06 -8.13 -6.33
CA ASP A 29 0.34 -7.28 -5.38
C ASP A 29 1.23 -6.12 -4.86
N GLN A 30 2.47 -6.43 -4.47
CA GLN A 30 3.44 -5.41 -4.07
C GLN A 30 3.68 -4.33 -5.13
N LEU A 31 3.69 -4.70 -6.42
CA LEU A 31 3.91 -3.75 -7.54
C LEU A 31 2.69 -2.86 -7.84
N LEU A 32 1.51 -3.25 -7.36
CA LEU A 32 0.28 -2.48 -7.53
C LEU A 32 0.09 -1.39 -6.47
N HIS A 33 0.90 -1.40 -5.42
CA HIS A 33 0.92 -0.35 -4.39
C HIS A 33 1.97 0.72 -4.69
N PRO A 34 1.78 1.97 -4.21
CA PRO A 34 2.83 2.99 -4.25
C PRO A 34 4.12 2.48 -3.61
N GLN A 35 5.26 2.82 -4.18
CA GLN A 35 6.59 2.46 -3.68
C GLN A 35 7.45 3.70 -3.54
N PHE A 36 8.52 3.61 -2.76
CA PHE A 36 9.51 4.68 -2.73
C PHE A 36 10.37 4.66 -4.00
N LYS A 37 10.70 5.83 -4.52
CA LYS A 37 11.54 5.95 -5.72
C LYS A 37 12.97 5.47 -5.50
N ASP A 38 13.54 5.80 -4.35
CA ASP A 38 14.93 5.48 -4.00
C ASP A 38 15.01 5.10 -2.52
N GLU A 39 15.20 3.82 -2.26
CA GLU A 39 15.34 3.29 -0.91
C GLU A 39 16.64 3.73 -0.24
N ALA A 40 17.70 3.98 -1.01
CA ALA A 40 18.96 4.44 -0.46
C ALA A 40 18.90 5.88 0.06
N ALA A 41 18.00 6.69 -0.48
CA ALA A 41 17.88 8.09 -0.09
C ALA A 41 17.33 8.29 1.33
N TYR A 42 16.54 7.35 1.86
CA TYR A 42 15.95 7.44 3.18
C TYR A 42 16.52 6.46 4.22
N ALA A 43 17.45 5.61 3.83
CA ALA A 43 17.99 4.58 4.73
C ALA A 43 18.58 5.16 6.04
N ALA A 44 19.12 6.38 6.00
CA ALA A 44 19.63 7.07 7.16
C ALA A 44 18.53 7.69 8.07
N ASP A 45 17.32 7.84 7.55
CA ASP A 45 16.18 8.44 8.24
C ASP A 45 15.20 7.42 8.82
N VAL A 46 15.52 6.13 8.73
CA VAL A 46 14.73 5.06 9.37
C VAL A 46 14.87 5.19 10.88
N ILE A 47 13.76 5.44 11.55
CA ILE A 47 13.69 5.65 13.01
C ILE A 47 13.19 4.42 13.77
N GLY A 48 12.59 3.45 13.08
CA GLY A 48 12.12 2.21 13.70
C GLY A 48 11.51 1.25 12.72
N VAL A 49 11.22 0.04 13.21
CA VAL A 49 10.64 -1.04 12.39
C VAL A 49 9.50 -1.70 13.16
N GLY A 50 8.38 -1.93 12.47
CA GLY A 50 7.25 -2.71 12.95
C GLY A 50 6.97 -3.90 12.04
N LEU A 51 5.80 -4.51 12.20
CA LEU A 51 5.35 -5.61 11.35
C LEU A 51 4.80 -5.05 10.02
N PRO A 52 5.22 -5.59 8.86
CA PRO A 52 4.71 -5.22 7.54
C PRO A 52 3.27 -5.75 7.35
N ALA A 53 2.30 -5.07 7.94
CA ALA A 53 0.93 -5.56 8.04
C ALA A 53 0.11 -5.40 6.76
N SER A 54 0.37 -4.34 5.99
CA SER A 54 -0.21 -4.15 4.65
C SER A 54 0.83 -3.46 3.76
N PRO A 55 1.09 -3.99 2.56
CA PRO A 55 2.16 -3.52 1.68
C PRO A 55 1.92 -2.11 1.15
N GLY A 56 2.96 -1.52 0.55
CA GLY A 56 2.94 -0.21 -0.06
C GLY A 56 3.79 0.80 0.69
N ALA A 57 3.84 2.01 0.15
CA ALA A 57 4.49 3.16 0.76
C ALA A 57 3.48 4.28 0.99
N ALA A 58 3.48 4.87 2.16
CA ALA A 58 2.63 6.00 2.52
C ALA A 58 3.46 7.14 3.10
N VAL A 59 3.06 8.37 2.80
CA VAL A 59 3.72 9.58 3.29
C VAL A 59 2.63 10.56 3.73
N GLY A 60 2.77 11.13 4.91
CA GLY A 60 1.81 12.09 5.44
C GLY A 60 2.25 12.74 6.73
N GLN A 61 1.42 13.65 7.20
CA GLN A 61 1.57 14.29 8.49
C GLN A 61 1.03 13.38 9.59
N VAL A 62 1.73 13.29 10.70
CA VAL A 62 1.31 12.51 11.87
C VAL A 62 0.02 13.09 12.43
N VAL A 63 -0.97 12.24 12.67
CA VAL A 63 -2.22 12.55 13.38
C VAL A 63 -2.55 11.44 14.38
N PHE A 64 -3.20 11.81 15.48
CA PHE A 64 -3.46 10.89 16.60
C PHE A 64 -4.94 10.58 16.84
N ASP A 65 -5.84 11.22 16.10
CA ASP A 65 -7.28 10.99 16.20
C ASP A 65 -7.96 10.96 14.82
N THR A 66 -9.15 10.38 14.81
CA THR A 66 -9.97 10.22 13.61
C THR A 66 -10.44 11.56 13.05
N GLU A 67 -10.84 12.49 13.91
CA GLU A 67 -11.41 13.78 13.50
C GLU A 67 -10.38 14.62 12.74
N THR A 68 -9.16 14.71 13.28
CA THR A 68 -8.04 15.41 12.61
C THR A 68 -7.66 14.75 11.28
N ALA A 69 -7.70 13.40 11.21
CA ALA A 69 -7.42 12.69 9.96
C ALA A 69 -8.46 13.02 8.88
N GLU A 70 -9.75 12.99 9.22
CA GLU A 70 -10.85 13.33 8.31
C GLU A 70 -10.81 14.80 7.88
N GLU A 71 -10.48 15.71 8.81
CA GLU A 71 -10.33 17.13 8.49
C GLU A 71 -9.20 17.38 7.49
N LEU A 72 -8.00 16.80 7.72
CA LEU A 72 -6.88 16.93 6.78
C LEU A 72 -7.20 16.32 5.42
N HIS A 73 -7.86 15.17 5.40
CA HIS A 73 -8.30 14.53 4.17
C HIS A 73 -9.26 15.43 3.38
N SER A 74 -10.23 16.06 4.04
CA SER A 74 -11.16 17.00 3.40
C SER A 74 -10.46 18.23 2.80
N GLN A 75 -9.31 18.61 3.37
CA GLN A 75 -8.44 19.68 2.85
C GLN A 75 -7.49 19.21 1.75
N GLY A 76 -7.54 17.93 1.34
CA GLY A 76 -6.63 17.32 0.37
C GLY A 76 -5.20 17.14 0.89
N LYS A 77 -4.99 17.15 2.20
CA LYS A 77 -3.69 16.92 2.84
C LYS A 77 -3.53 15.44 3.19
N LYS A 78 -2.31 14.95 3.05
CA LYS A 78 -1.95 13.57 3.37
C LYS A 78 -1.61 13.43 4.84
N CYS A 79 -2.17 12.42 5.50
CA CYS A 79 -1.87 12.12 6.90
C CYS A 79 -1.60 10.64 7.13
N ILE A 80 -0.89 10.36 8.21
CA ILE A 80 -0.63 9.03 8.76
C ILE A 80 -1.28 8.97 10.13
N LEU A 81 -2.24 8.04 10.29
CA LEU A 81 -2.89 7.83 11.57
C LEU A 81 -1.99 7.00 12.48
N VAL A 82 -1.65 7.55 13.64
CA VAL A 82 -0.80 6.91 14.65
C VAL A 82 -1.62 6.64 15.90
N ARG A 83 -1.69 5.36 16.30
CA ARG A 83 -2.43 4.92 17.49
C ARG A 83 -1.58 3.96 18.32
N VAL A 84 -1.90 3.86 19.60
CA VAL A 84 -1.38 2.73 20.39
C VAL A 84 -1.92 1.43 19.84
N GLU A 85 -3.23 1.37 19.61
CA GLU A 85 -3.97 0.28 18.98
C GLU A 85 -5.24 0.86 18.35
N THR A 86 -5.66 0.38 17.19
CA THR A 86 -6.89 0.84 16.56
C THR A 86 -8.11 0.07 17.04
N SER A 87 -9.23 0.77 17.13
CA SER A 87 -10.55 0.26 17.46
C SER A 87 -11.52 0.41 16.26
N PRO A 88 -12.71 -0.21 16.31
CA PRO A 88 -13.74 0.02 15.30
C PRO A 88 -14.19 1.49 15.16
N GLU A 89 -13.98 2.30 16.17
CA GLU A 89 -14.30 3.74 16.15
C GLU A 89 -13.31 4.53 15.28
N ASP A 90 -12.10 4.00 15.08
CA ASP A 90 -11.05 4.64 14.26
C ASP A 90 -11.23 4.43 12.75
N VAL A 91 -12.24 3.67 12.32
CA VAL A 91 -12.46 3.29 10.90
C VAL A 91 -12.54 4.50 9.98
N GLY A 92 -13.20 5.59 10.39
CA GLY A 92 -13.25 6.84 9.62
C GLY A 92 -11.87 7.44 9.38
N GLY A 93 -11.10 7.61 10.45
CA GLY A 93 -9.73 8.13 10.38
C GLY A 93 -8.77 7.21 9.61
N MET A 94 -8.90 5.90 9.78
CA MET A 94 -8.13 4.92 9.01
C MET A 94 -8.42 5.02 7.51
N ASN A 95 -9.68 5.29 7.13
CA ASN A 95 -10.06 5.49 5.75
C ASN A 95 -9.55 6.83 5.19
N ALA A 96 -9.54 7.87 6.00
CA ALA A 96 -9.04 9.19 5.62
C ALA A 96 -7.52 9.23 5.48
N ALA A 97 -6.77 8.46 6.30
CA ALA A 97 -5.32 8.44 6.29
C ALA A 97 -4.74 7.71 5.07
N GLU A 98 -3.56 8.13 4.61
CA GLU A 98 -2.77 7.43 3.57
C GLU A 98 -2.14 6.15 4.11
N GLY A 99 -1.85 6.09 5.39
CA GLY A 99 -1.27 4.93 6.05
C GLY A 99 -1.54 4.91 7.55
N ILE A 100 -1.30 3.76 8.17
CA ILE A 100 -1.61 3.48 9.56
C ILE A 100 -0.36 2.96 10.26
N LEU A 101 -0.04 3.54 11.41
CA LEU A 101 1.05 3.11 12.27
C LEU A 101 0.51 2.80 13.66
N THR A 102 0.78 1.59 14.18
CA THR A 102 0.37 1.23 15.54
C THR A 102 1.51 0.69 16.39
N ALA A 103 1.52 1.06 17.68
CA ALA A 103 2.48 0.54 18.64
C ALA A 103 2.20 -0.93 18.98
N ARG A 104 0.94 -1.32 19.05
CA ARG A 104 0.48 -2.67 19.34
C ARG A 104 -0.31 -3.25 18.17
N GLY A 105 -0.39 -4.57 18.15
CA GLY A 105 -1.12 -5.32 17.15
C GLY A 105 -0.21 -6.24 16.32
N GLY A 106 -0.81 -7.24 15.72
CA GLY A 106 -0.14 -8.21 14.85
C GLY A 106 -0.71 -8.18 13.44
N MET A 107 -0.30 -9.15 12.62
CA MET A 107 -0.79 -9.33 11.25
C MET A 107 -2.31 -9.58 11.14
N THR A 108 -2.95 -9.93 12.24
CA THR A 108 -4.40 -10.18 12.37
C THR A 108 -5.11 -9.12 13.21
N SER A 109 -4.41 -8.05 13.60
CA SER A 109 -5.02 -6.93 14.34
C SER A 109 -6.08 -6.21 13.49
N HIS A 110 -6.96 -5.47 14.15
CA HIS A 110 -7.96 -4.65 13.47
C HIS A 110 -7.33 -3.71 12.44
N ALA A 111 -6.26 -3.00 12.80
CA ALA A 111 -5.51 -2.15 11.87
C ALA A 111 -5.06 -2.90 10.61
N ALA A 112 -4.44 -4.06 10.78
CA ALA A 112 -3.89 -4.85 9.70
C ALA A 112 -4.97 -5.40 8.75
N VAL A 113 -6.09 -5.88 9.28
CA VAL A 113 -7.18 -6.44 8.49
C VAL A 113 -7.90 -5.36 7.69
N VAL A 114 -8.24 -4.24 8.32
CA VAL A 114 -8.94 -3.13 7.68
C VAL A 114 -8.04 -2.47 6.62
N ALA A 115 -6.77 -2.21 6.95
CA ALA A 115 -5.82 -1.60 6.00
C ALA A 115 -5.66 -2.45 4.73
N ARG A 116 -5.51 -3.77 4.87
CA ARG A 116 -5.43 -4.68 3.72
C ARG A 116 -6.72 -4.70 2.90
N GLY A 117 -7.88 -4.66 3.56
CA GLY A 117 -9.17 -4.60 2.87
C GLY A 117 -9.32 -3.37 1.97
N TRP A 118 -8.68 -2.27 2.33
CA TRP A 118 -8.70 -1.02 1.56
C TRP A 118 -7.45 -0.75 0.73
N GLY A 119 -6.48 -1.66 0.73
CA GLY A 119 -5.21 -1.45 0.02
C GLY A 119 -4.37 -0.31 0.59
N LYS A 120 -4.54 0.02 1.89
CA LYS A 120 -3.78 1.08 2.57
C LYS A 120 -2.55 0.51 3.25
N THR A 121 -1.46 1.27 3.20
CA THR A 121 -0.21 0.91 3.87
C THR A 121 -0.39 0.84 5.38
N CYS A 122 0.09 -0.25 6.00
CA CYS A 122 0.02 -0.41 7.45
C CYS A 122 1.31 -1.01 8.01
N VAL A 123 1.85 -0.35 9.01
CA VAL A 123 2.91 -0.85 9.87
C VAL A 123 2.33 -1.02 11.28
N SER A 124 2.26 -2.24 11.77
CA SER A 124 1.65 -2.53 13.07
C SER A 124 2.64 -3.17 14.04
N GLY A 125 2.32 -3.11 15.34
CA GLY A 125 3.13 -3.77 16.36
C GLY A 125 4.55 -3.22 16.46
N CYS A 126 4.75 -1.93 16.24
CA CYS A 126 6.03 -1.27 16.41
C CYS A 126 6.29 -1.10 17.92
N SER A 127 6.91 -2.10 18.56
CA SER A 127 7.02 -2.20 20.02
C SER A 127 7.85 -1.09 20.67
N GLU A 128 8.74 -0.45 19.92
CA GLU A 128 9.56 0.68 20.39
C GLU A 128 8.82 2.02 20.25
N LEU A 129 7.65 2.03 19.59
CA LEU A 129 6.84 3.22 19.40
C LEU A 129 6.12 3.57 20.70
N VAL A 130 6.43 4.73 21.24
CA VAL A 130 5.69 5.34 22.34
C VAL A 130 4.77 6.41 21.78
N VAL A 131 3.49 6.29 22.03
CA VAL A 131 2.47 7.24 21.58
C VAL A 131 1.83 7.90 22.79
N ASP A 132 1.82 9.21 22.82
CA ASP A 132 1.08 10.04 23.78
C ASP A 132 -0.01 10.80 23.02
N GLU A 133 -1.19 10.20 22.98
CA GLU A 133 -2.34 10.73 22.23
C GLU A 133 -2.88 12.01 22.86
N GLU A 134 -2.78 12.18 24.19
CA GLU A 134 -3.24 13.37 24.90
C GLU A 134 -2.38 14.60 24.59
N ASN A 135 -1.06 14.42 24.61
CA ASN A 135 -0.10 15.49 24.34
C ASN A 135 0.32 15.56 22.85
N ARG A 136 -0.26 14.73 22.01
CA ARG A 136 -0.08 14.71 20.56
C ARG A 136 1.38 14.62 20.11
N TRP A 137 2.08 13.59 20.59
CA TRP A 137 3.43 13.26 20.16
C TRP A 137 3.67 11.75 20.15
N LEU A 138 4.63 11.37 19.37
CA LEU A 138 5.20 10.01 19.37
C LEU A 138 6.72 10.05 19.58
N SER A 139 7.28 8.96 20.08
CA SER A 139 8.73 8.77 20.14
C SER A 139 9.08 7.38 19.60
N LEU A 140 10.04 7.34 18.69
CA LEU A 140 10.53 6.11 18.07
C LEU A 140 12.02 6.26 17.73
N GLY A 141 12.85 5.27 18.09
CA GLY A 141 14.29 5.32 17.84
C GLY A 141 15.01 6.53 18.47
N GLY A 142 14.50 7.06 19.59
CA GLY A 142 15.04 8.27 20.21
C GLY A 142 14.64 9.58 19.56
N VAL A 143 13.86 9.53 18.46
CA VAL A 143 13.32 10.70 17.77
C VAL A 143 11.91 10.97 18.28
N LYS A 144 11.64 12.22 18.66
CA LYS A 144 10.31 12.68 19.04
C LYS A 144 9.68 13.46 17.88
N LEU A 145 8.46 13.06 17.51
CA LEU A 145 7.66 13.72 16.48
C LEU A 145 6.34 14.18 17.08
N HIS A 146 5.91 15.34 16.66
CA HIS A 146 4.65 15.97 17.06
C HIS A 146 3.60 15.87 15.95
N GLU A 147 2.36 16.13 16.28
CA GLU A 147 1.30 16.25 15.31
C GLU A 147 1.65 17.25 14.22
N GLY A 148 1.41 16.87 12.97
CA GLY A 148 1.78 17.66 11.80
C GLY A 148 3.19 17.43 11.26
N ASP A 149 4.08 16.76 12.01
CA ASP A 149 5.38 16.36 11.49
C ASP A 149 5.22 15.30 10.39
N TRP A 150 6.12 15.31 9.42
CA TRP A 150 6.09 14.36 8.32
C TRP A 150 6.73 13.03 8.68
N VAL A 151 6.05 11.96 8.31
CA VAL A 151 6.53 10.59 8.43
C VAL A 151 6.21 9.80 7.16
N SER A 152 7.05 8.84 6.84
CA SER A 152 6.84 7.91 5.75
C SER A 152 6.84 6.48 6.28
N LEU A 153 5.96 5.63 5.74
CA LEU A 153 5.81 4.23 6.11
C LEU A 153 6.14 3.34 4.92
N ASN A 154 6.99 2.35 5.14
CA ASN A 154 7.20 1.25 4.21
C ASN A 154 6.46 0.01 4.72
N GLY A 155 5.25 -0.23 4.20
CA GLY A 155 4.43 -1.37 4.59
C GLY A 155 4.96 -2.72 4.07
N THR A 156 5.93 -2.72 3.17
CA THR A 156 6.56 -3.94 2.65
C THR A 156 7.69 -4.43 3.56
N THR A 157 8.49 -3.51 4.12
CA THR A 157 9.60 -3.83 5.04
C THR A 157 9.24 -3.63 6.50
N GLY A 158 8.20 -2.84 6.80
CA GLY A 158 7.80 -2.44 8.14
C GLY A 158 8.56 -1.22 8.67
N GLU A 159 9.34 -0.55 7.84
CA GLU A 159 10.15 0.61 8.25
C GLU A 159 9.30 1.85 8.45
N VAL A 160 9.64 2.60 9.50
CA VAL A 160 9.12 3.94 9.78
C VAL A 160 10.26 4.93 9.56
N ILE A 161 10.02 5.91 8.69
CA ILE A 161 11.03 6.82 8.18
C ILE A 161 10.64 8.25 8.58
N ARG A 162 11.59 9.01 9.14
CA ARG A 162 11.39 10.41 9.45
C ARG A 162 11.34 11.26 8.19
N GLY A 163 10.34 12.13 8.09
CA GLY A 163 10.21 13.07 6.97
C GLY A 163 9.38 12.53 5.82
N SER A 164 9.39 13.27 4.72
CA SER A 164 8.60 12.99 3.51
C SER A 164 9.51 12.39 2.44
N ALA A 165 9.42 11.07 2.23
CA ALA A 165 10.11 10.38 1.15
C ALA A 165 9.34 10.47 -0.17
N GLU A 166 10.03 10.48 -1.30
CA GLU A 166 9.40 10.60 -2.61
C GLU A 166 8.78 9.26 -3.06
N LEU A 167 7.49 9.29 -3.41
CA LEU A 167 6.76 8.12 -3.88
C LEU A 167 6.78 8.00 -5.41
N ALA A 168 6.88 6.78 -5.88
CA ALA A 168 6.57 6.39 -7.25
C ALA A 168 5.13 5.82 -7.29
N PRO A 169 4.26 6.35 -8.14
CA PRO A 169 2.93 5.78 -8.30
C PRO A 169 3.02 4.36 -8.88
N PRO A 170 2.08 3.47 -8.53
CA PRO A 170 2.02 2.15 -9.14
C PRO A 170 1.79 2.30 -10.66
N ALA A 171 2.56 1.58 -11.45
CA ALA A 171 2.43 1.63 -12.91
C ALA A 171 2.42 0.22 -13.50
N ILE A 172 1.33 -0.13 -14.18
CA ILE A 172 1.26 -1.35 -15.01
C ILE A 172 1.90 -1.01 -16.37
N SER A 173 3.22 -0.92 -16.41
CA SER A 173 3.99 -0.57 -17.61
C SER A 173 5.24 -1.44 -17.71
N GLY A 174 5.89 -1.42 -18.88
CA GLY A 174 7.13 -2.15 -19.07
C GLY A 174 6.96 -3.66 -18.85
N ASP A 175 7.82 -4.23 -18.02
CA ASP A 175 7.89 -5.69 -17.79
C ASP A 175 6.60 -6.23 -17.13
N LEU A 176 5.99 -5.47 -16.22
CA LEU A 176 4.73 -5.87 -15.60
C LEU A 176 3.59 -5.91 -16.64
N GLY A 177 3.50 -4.93 -17.53
CA GLY A 177 2.50 -4.92 -18.61
C GLY A 177 2.67 -6.10 -19.57
N LYS A 178 3.92 -6.42 -19.93
CA LYS A 178 4.26 -7.58 -20.76
C LYS A 178 3.89 -8.90 -20.09
N PHE A 179 4.22 -9.04 -18.81
CA PHE A 179 3.89 -10.21 -18.01
C PHE A 179 2.38 -10.39 -17.86
N MET A 180 1.63 -9.34 -17.56
CA MET A 180 0.17 -9.39 -17.44
C MET A 180 -0.50 -9.79 -18.76
N GLY A 181 0.06 -9.37 -19.92
CA GLY A 181 -0.40 -9.84 -21.22
C GLY A 181 -0.27 -11.36 -21.39
N TRP A 182 0.78 -11.99 -20.84
CA TRP A 182 0.90 -13.45 -20.86
C TRP A 182 -0.12 -14.11 -19.93
N VAL A 183 -0.30 -13.58 -18.71
CA VAL A 183 -1.31 -14.05 -17.75
C VAL A 183 -2.70 -14.05 -18.37
N ASP A 184 -3.06 -12.98 -19.08
CA ASP A 184 -4.35 -12.88 -19.76
C ASP A 184 -4.55 -13.95 -20.84
N GLY A 185 -3.47 -14.36 -21.50
CA GLY A 185 -3.50 -15.46 -22.47
C GLY A 185 -3.75 -16.84 -21.88
N PHE A 186 -3.36 -17.05 -20.62
CA PHE A 186 -3.49 -18.36 -19.94
C PHE A 186 -4.69 -18.46 -19.01
N ARG A 187 -5.24 -17.34 -18.55
CA ARG A 187 -6.37 -17.36 -17.62
C ARG A 187 -7.60 -18.02 -18.23
N ARG A 188 -8.25 -18.88 -17.46
CA ARG A 188 -9.51 -19.57 -17.82
C ARG A 188 -10.72 -18.97 -17.10
N LEU A 189 -10.48 -18.42 -15.91
CA LEU A 189 -11.53 -17.80 -15.10
C LEU A 189 -11.63 -16.31 -15.44
N LYS A 190 -12.85 -15.80 -15.36
CA LYS A 190 -13.15 -14.38 -15.47
C LYS A 190 -13.13 -13.75 -14.09
N VAL A 191 -12.74 -12.48 -14.00
CA VAL A 191 -12.86 -11.69 -12.79
C VAL A 191 -14.12 -10.83 -12.94
N LEU A 192 -14.98 -10.89 -11.92
CA LEU A 192 -16.17 -10.07 -11.81
C LEU A 192 -15.97 -9.12 -10.64
N ALA A 193 -16.34 -7.87 -10.82
CA ALA A 193 -16.32 -6.87 -9.77
C ALA A 193 -17.69 -6.18 -9.70
N ASN A 194 -18.14 -5.86 -8.50
CA ASN A 194 -19.32 -5.04 -8.30
C ASN A 194 -18.93 -3.58 -8.45
N ALA A 195 -19.76 -2.82 -9.16
CA ALA A 195 -19.63 -1.38 -9.29
C ALA A 195 -21.05 -0.78 -9.13
N ASP A 196 -21.25 -0.10 -8.02
CA ASP A 196 -22.55 0.47 -7.66
C ASP A 196 -22.71 1.90 -8.19
N THR A 197 -21.60 2.54 -8.56
CA THR A 197 -21.59 3.90 -9.12
C THR A 197 -20.84 3.97 -10.45
N PRO A 198 -21.11 4.99 -11.30
CA PRO A 198 -20.34 5.21 -12.52
C PRO A 198 -18.84 5.45 -12.28
N GLU A 199 -18.50 6.01 -11.10
CA GLU A 199 -17.12 6.25 -10.67
C GLU A 199 -16.41 4.94 -10.37
N ASP A 200 -17.05 4.01 -9.66
CA ASP A 200 -16.52 2.66 -9.41
C ASP A 200 -16.28 1.93 -10.73
N ALA A 201 -17.26 1.96 -11.64
CA ALA A 201 -17.11 1.38 -12.96
C ALA A 201 -15.93 1.99 -13.73
N GLY A 202 -15.72 3.31 -13.64
CA GLY A 202 -14.59 4.02 -14.25
C GLY A 202 -13.25 3.52 -13.68
N THR A 203 -13.16 3.28 -12.40
CA THR A 203 -11.95 2.78 -11.73
C THR A 203 -11.56 1.38 -12.24
N PHE A 204 -12.52 0.50 -12.45
CA PHE A 204 -12.27 -0.84 -13.01
C PHE A 204 -11.92 -0.82 -14.50
N PHE A 205 -12.41 0.14 -15.27
CA PHE A 205 -12.12 0.23 -16.71
C PHE A 205 -10.80 0.93 -17.04
N TYR A 206 -10.25 1.75 -16.14
CA TYR A 206 -9.03 2.53 -16.40
C TYR A 206 -7.76 1.68 -16.56
N PRO A 207 -7.51 0.60 -15.78
CA PRO A 207 -6.38 -0.28 -15.99
C PRO A 207 -6.52 -1.16 -17.24
N VAL A 208 -7.74 -1.37 -17.73
CA VAL A 208 -8.05 -2.32 -18.81
C VAL A 208 -7.88 -1.71 -20.21
N LYS A 209 -7.62 -0.40 -20.33
CA LYS A 209 -7.37 0.25 -21.64
C LYS A 209 -6.12 -0.22 -22.37
N SER A 210 -5.22 -0.95 -21.72
CA SER A 210 -4.05 -1.57 -22.36
C SER A 210 -4.28 -3.03 -22.75
N CYS A 211 -5.36 -3.65 -22.34
CA CYS A 211 -5.78 -4.97 -22.81
C CYS A 211 -6.65 -4.83 -24.05
N SER A 212 -6.32 -5.57 -25.10
CA SER A 212 -7.22 -5.85 -26.23
C SER A 212 -8.62 -6.20 -25.73
N PRO A 213 -9.70 -5.97 -26.51
CA PRO A 213 -11.07 -6.05 -26.02
C PRO A 213 -11.38 -7.41 -25.40
N CYS A 214 -11.02 -7.58 -24.16
CA CYS A 214 -11.38 -8.74 -23.36
C CYS A 214 -12.86 -8.61 -22.99
N THR A 215 -13.69 -9.38 -23.66
CA THR A 215 -15.13 -9.59 -23.46
C THR A 215 -15.46 -10.17 -22.09
N ALA A 216 -14.91 -9.66 -20.98
CA ALA A 216 -14.94 -10.38 -19.73
C ALA A 216 -15.18 -9.56 -18.45
N CYS A 217 -15.44 -8.26 -18.54
CA CYS A 217 -15.97 -7.52 -17.40
C CYS A 217 -17.49 -7.45 -17.55
N VAL A 218 -18.21 -8.32 -16.86
CA VAL A 218 -19.65 -8.14 -16.69
C VAL A 218 -19.82 -7.29 -15.45
N VAL A 219 -20.18 -6.05 -15.65
CA VAL A 219 -20.64 -5.16 -14.59
C VAL A 219 -22.13 -5.45 -14.42
N TYR A 220 -22.52 -5.92 -13.25
CA TYR A 220 -23.93 -5.94 -12.85
C TYR A 220 -24.23 -4.59 -12.20
N MET A 221 -25.12 -3.83 -12.82
CA MET A 221 -25.82 -2.71 -12.19
C MET A 221 -26.98 -3.24 -11.36
#